data_ee7d9794109b7d62d6ba0067b5899b91
#
_entry.id   ee7d9794109b7d62d6ba0067b5899b91
#
_cell.length_a   1.000
_cell.length_b   1.000
_cell.length_c   1.000
_cell.angle_alpha   90.00
_cell.angle_beta   90.00
_cell.angle_gamma   90.00
#
_symmetry.space_group_name_H-M   'P 1'
#
loop_
_entity.id
_entity.type
_entity.pdbx_description
1 polymer ?
#
loop_
_entity_poly.entity_id
_entity_poly.type
_entity_poly.pdbx_seq_one_letter_code
_entity_poly.pdbx_strand_id
1 'polypeptide(L)'
;EKYINTELSEKSMVTIEGYRFEINLVVWQESISEKFCCYYFDDKNVLKGNRTTTFNRNTINFNHSVFVKSEFFDDKENVIGDHNDTQINMFEYPDEKKILKKLHKEIQMLIEKKISVYLSDKAEEAVEAMITERKTFPEFPDDVYGQMRKNDLKRVTKEIFKLEPL
;
A
#
# COMPACT_ATOMS: atom_id res chain seq x y z
N GLU A 1 -4.36 -6.53 17.40
CA GLU A 1 -2.97 -6.00 17.42
C GLU A 1 -1.96 -7.04 16.92
N LYS A 2 -2.11 -8.35 17.24
CA LYS A 2 -1.12 -9.40 16.89
C LYS A 2 -0.90 -9.62 15.39
N TYR A 3 -1.83 -9.19 14.55
CA TYR A 3 -1.81 -9.43 13.09
C TYR A 3 -1.60 -8.18 12.26
N ILE A 4 -1.42 -7.02 12.90
CA ILE A 4 -1.24 -5.73 12.23
C ILE A 4 0.23 -5.35 12.26
N ASN A 5 0.77 -5.00 11.10
CA ASN A 5 2.07 -4.34 11.00
C ASN A 5 1.89 -2.85 11.31
N THR A 6 2.17 -2.45 12.54
CA THR A 6 1.99 -1.07 13.01
C THR A 6 2.96 -0.07 12.39
N GLU A 7 4.14 -0.51 11.96
CA GLU A 7 5.16 0.36 11.34
C GLU A 7 4.76 0.77 9.92
N LEU A 8 4.14 -0.14 9.18
CA LEU A 8 3.67 0.12 7.83
C LEU A 8 2.24 0.67 7.79
N SER A 9 1.43 0.42 8.82
CA SER A 9 0.08 0.98 8.91
C SER A 9 0.15 2.49 9.14
N GLU A 10 -0.76 3.25 8.51
CA GLU A 10 -0.77 4.71 8.62
C GLU A 10 -2.20 5.25 8.61
N LYS A 11 -2.46 6.20 9.50
CA LYS A 11 -3.69 6.98 9.53
C LYS A 11 -3.38 8.39 9.03
N SER A 12 -4.09 8.84 8.00
CA SER A 12 -3.93 10.15 7.40
C SER A 12 -5.27 10.86 7.24
N MET A 13 -5.20 12.17 7.07
CA MET A 13 -6.36 13.02 6.87
C MET A 13 -6.13 13.89 5.64
N VAL A 14 -7.06 13.86 4.69
CA VAL A 14 -7.00 14.69 3.48
C VAL A 14 -8.28 15.50 3.33
N THR A 15 -8.18 16.70 2.77
CA THR A 15 -9.34 17.53 2.44
C THR A 15 -9.42 17.68 0.92
N ILE A 16 -10.53 17.29 0.33
CA ILE A 16 -10.79 17.34 -1.11
C ILE A 16 -12.09 18.08 -1.35
N GLU A 17 -12.02 19.21 -2.06
CA GLU A 17 -13.18 20.05 -2.41
C GLU A 17 -14.07 20.40 -1.18
N GLY A 18 -13.44 20.64 -0.02
CA GLY A 18 -14.12 20.98 1.23
C GLY A 18 -14.51 19.81 2.13
N TYR A 19 -14.55 18.59 1.60
CA TYR A 19 -14.82 17.39 2.39
C TYR A 19 -13.55 16.84 3.04
N ARG A 20 -13.68 16.45 4.32
CA ARG A 20 -12.59 15.80 5.07
C ARG A 20 -12.72 14.29 4.96
N PHE A 21 -11.62 13.64 4.58
CA PHE A 21 -11.50 12.17 4.51
C PHE A 21 -10.45 11.70 5.50
N GLU A 22 -10.86 10.85 6.43
CA GLU A 22 -9.97 10.09 7.30
C GLU A 22 -9.63 8.77 6.58
N ILE A 23 -8.36 8.56 6.26
CA ILE A 23 -7.87 7.37 5.56
C ILE A 23 -7.02 6.58 6.54
N ASN A 24 -7.40 5.34 6.82
CA ASN A 24 -6.66 4.42 7.67
C ASN A 24 -6.20 3.22 6.83
N LEU A 25 -4.91 3.19 6.49
CA LEU A 25 -4.26 2.06 5.84
C LEU A 25 -3.79 1.09 6.91
N VAL A 26 -4.33 -0.12 6.89
CA VAL A 26 -3.92 -1.22 7.76
C VAL A 26 -3.15 -2.24 6.93
N VAL A 27 -1.91 -2.51 7.33
CA VAL A 27 -1.06 -3.53 6.72
C VAL A 27 -1.06 -4.77 7.60
N TRP A 28 -1.35 -5.92 7.01
CA TRP A 28 -1.46 -7.20 7.72
C TRP A 28 -0.16 -7.98 7.65
N GLN A 29 0.25 -8.56 8.76
CA GLN A 29 1.45 -9.43 8.82
C GLN A 29 1.20 -10.76 8.09
N GLU A 30 -0.04 -11.22 8.08
CA GLU A 30 -0.44 -12.47 7.44
C GLU A 30 -1.52 -12.21 6.38
N SER A 31 -1.70 -13.17 5.49
CA SER A 31 -2.77 -13.13 4.51
C SER A 31 -4.13 -13.30 5.17
N ILE A 32 -5.00 -12.31 4.98
CA ILE A 32 -6.40 -12.36 5.37
C ILE A 32 -7.29 -12.62 4.14
N SER A 33 -8.51 -13.11 4.36
CA SER A 33 -9.44 -13.47 3.27
C SER A 33 -9.86 -12.27 2.42
N GLU A 34 -10.09 -11.12 3.04
CA GLU A 34 -10.55 -9.88 2.39
C GLU A 34 -9.43 -8.83 2.32
N LYS A 35 -8.28 -9.23 1.80
CA LYS A 35 -7.15 -8.33 1.56
C LYS A 35 -7.35 -7.50 0.29
N PHE A 36 -6.62 -6.40 0.19
CA PHE A 36 -6.65 -5.45 -0.93
C PHE A 36 -7.99 -4.75 -1.14
N CYS A 37 -8.76 -4.56 -0.08
CA CYS A 37 -10.04 -3.87 -0.11
C CYS A 37 -9.94 -2.47 0.50
N CYS A 38 -10.69 -1.55 -0.11
CA CYS A 38 -10.97 -0.22 0.43
C CYS A 38 -12.43 -0.17 0.85
N TYR A 39 -12.71 0.17 2.10
CA TYR A 39 -14.03 0.26 2.70
C TYR A 39 -14.37 1.72 2.96
N TYR A 40 -15.59 2.14 2.60
CA TYR A 40 -16.07 3.51 2.75
C TYR A 40 -17.13 3.57 3.84
N PHE A 41 -16.96 4.48 4.79
CA PHE A 41 -17.85 4.70 5.91
C PHE A 41 -18.35 6.14 5.94
N ASP A 42 -19.61 6.33 6.33
CA ASP A 42 -20.14 7.64 6.65
C ASP A 42 -19.60 8.15 8.00
N ASP A 43 -20.03 9.36 8.39
CA ASP A 43 -19.62 9.96 9.66
C ASP A 43 -20.13 9.18 10.89
N LYS A 44 -21.19 8.39 10.74
CA LYS A 44 -21.75 7.52 11.78
C LYS A 44 -21.14 6.13 11.83
N ASN A 45 -20.07 5.88 11.06
CA ASN A 45 -19.41 4.58 10.91
C ASN A 45 -20.29 3.49 10.28
N VAL A 46 -21.27 3.87 9.47
CA VAL A 46 -22.04 2.92 8.68
C VAL A 46 -21.27 2.63 7.38
N LEU A 47 -21.09 1.35 7.08
CA LEU A 47 -20.44 0.92 5.83
C LEU A 47 -21.33 1.30 4.64
N LYS A 48 -20.79 2.08 3.72
CA LYS A 48 -21.46 2.56 2.51
C LYS A 48 -21.04 1.80 1.24
N GLY A 49 -19.97 1.03 1.32
CA GLY A 49 -19.50 0.19 0.22
C GLY A 49 -18.04 -0.17 0.34
N ASN A 50 -17.58 -0.97 -0.63
CA ASN A 50 -16.18 -1.36 -0.73
C ASN A 50 -15.75 -1.50 -2.18
N ARG A 51 -14.45 -1.49 -2.41
CA ARG A 51 -13.84 -1.83 -3.71
C ARG A 51 -12.48 -2.46 -3.48
N THR A 52 -12.03 -3.26 -4.44
CA THR A 52 -10.65 -3.73 -4.44
C THR A 52 -9.70 -2.61 -4.80
N THR A 53 -8.51 -2.59 -4.19
CA THR A 53 -7.43 -1.70 -4.58
C THR A 53 -6.77 -2.20 -5.88
N THR A 54 -6.04 -1.33 -6.58
CA THR A 54 -5.32 -1.69 -7.82
C THR A 54 -4.19 -2.70 -7.60
N PHE A 55 -3.85 -2.98 -6.34
CA PHE A 55 -2.74 -3.86 -5.94
C PHE A 55 -3.15 -5.32 -5.69
N ASN A 56 -4.39 -5.69 -5.97
CA ASN A 56 -4.93 -7.04 -5.74
C ASN A 56 -4.30 -8.15 -6.61
N ARG A 57 -3.60 -7.79 -7.68
CA ARG A 57 -2.94 -8.72 -8.61
C ARG A 57 -1.43 -8.84 -8.40
N ASN A 58 -0.88 -8.15 -7.39
CA ASN A 58 0.54 -8.19 -7.12
C ASN A 58 0.97 -9.50 -6.46
N THR A 59 2.09 -10.04 -6.93
CA THR A 59 2.80 -11.17 -6.30
C THR A 59 3.46 -10.80 -4.98
N ILE A 60 3.52 -9.49 -4.68
CA ILE A 60 4.07 -8.96 -3.43
C ILE A 60 3.10 -9.28 -2.29
N ASN A 61 3.59 -9.92 -1.24
CA ASN A 61 2.82 -10.24 -0.03
C ASN A 61 2.57 -9.00 0.86
N PHE A 62 2.27 -7.86 0.24
CA PHE A 62 1.88 -6.64 0.93
C PHE A 62 0.37 -6.64 1.17
N ASN A 63 -0.05 -7.43 2.16
CA ASN A 63 -1.47 -7.59 2.48
C ASN A 63 -1.99 -6.34 3.19
N HIS A 64 -2.98 -5.66 2.64
CA HIS A 64 -3.50 -4.41 3.20
C HIS A 64 -5.01 -4.28 3.04
N SER A 65 -5.59 -3.46 3.90
CA SER A 65 -6.96 -2.95 3.81
C SER A 65 -6.95 -1.44 4.08
N VAL A 66 -7.83 -0.71 3.40
CA VAL A 66 -7.99 0.73 3.58
C VAL A 66 -9.38 1.01 4.09
N PHE A 67 -9.48 1.79 5.16
CA PHE A 67 -10.74 2.24 5.73
C PHE A 67 -10.84 3.75 5.56
N VAL A 68 -11.85 4.22 4.86
CA VAL A 68 -12.08 5.65 4.58
C VAL A 68 -13.35 6.09 5.25
N LYS A 69 -13.26 7.14 6.07
CA LYS A 69 -14.42 7.74 6.74
C LYS A 69 -14.59 9.18 6.30
N SER A 70 -15.82 9.59 5.95
CA SER A 70 -16.15 10.96 5.59
C SER A 70 -17.65 11.21 5.58
N GLU A 71 -18.07 12.43 5.96
CA GLU A 71 -19.44 12.95 5.74
C GLU A 71 -19.84 12.96 4.25
N PHE A 72 -18.87 12.96 3.34
CA PHE A 72 -19.13 12.86 1.90
C PHE A 72 -19.97 11.63 1.53
N PHE A 73 -19.97 10.60 2.36
CA PHE A 73 -20.70 9.36 2.13
C PHE A 73 -22.06 9.29 2.84
N ASP A 74 -22.46 10.30 3.65
CA ASP A 74 -23.65 10.23 4.50
C ASP A 74 -24.92 9.93 3.72
N ASP A 75 -25.15 10.63 2.61
CA ASP A 75 -26.34 10.51 1.77
C ASP A 75 -26.19 9.48 0.63
N LYS A 76 -25.14 8.65 0.68
CA LYS A 76 -24.85 7.71 -0.39
C LYS A 76 -25.16 6.28 0.05
N GLU A 77 -25.88 5.56 -0.79
CA GLU A 77 -26.10 4.14 -0.64
C GLU A 77 -25.22 3.37 -1.65
N ASN A 78 -24.56 2.31 -1.18
CA ASN A 78 -23.78 1.39 -2.02
C ASN A 78 -22.69 2.06 -2.87
N VAL A 79 -21.70 2.68 -2.23
CA VAL A 79 -20.46 3.13 -2.88
C VAL A 79 -19.65 1.90 -3.29
N ILE A 80 -20.15 1.17 -4.30
CA ILE A 80 -19.49 -0.02 -4.84
C ILE A 80 -18.64 0.44 -6.03
N GLY A 81 -17.33 0.36 -5.88
CA GLY A 81 -16.41 0.48 -7.00
C GLY A 81 -16.10 -0.90 -7.54
N ASP A 82 -16.86 -1.39 -8.49
CA ASP A 82 -16.46 -2.59 -9.23
C ASP A 82 -15.42 -2.25 -10.30
N HIS A 83 -14.62 -3.26 -10.69
CA HIS A 83 -13.43 -3.14 -11.54
C HIS A 83 -13.66 -2.60 -12.96
N ASN A 84 -14.88 -2.30 -13.34
CA ASN A 84 -15.20 -1.70 -14.62
C ASN A 84 -15.55 -0.23 -14.43
N ASP A 85 -14.81 0.67 -15.07
CA ASP A 85 -15.03 2.13 -15.15
C ASP A 85 -16.45 2.55 -15.54
N THR A 86 -17.31 1.60 -15.92
CA THR A 86 -18.69 1.81 -16.30
C THR A 86 -19.68 1.89 -15.15
N GLN A 87 -19.32 1.49 -13.92
CA GLN A 87 -20.22 1.51 -12.77
C GLN A 87 -19.98 2.64 -11.74
N ILE A 88 -19.23 3.67 -12.11
CA ILE A 88 -19.25 4.96 -11.37
C ILE A 88 -20.61 5.68 -11.56
N ASN A 89 -21.64 4.96 -11.93
CA ASN A 89 -22.96 5.52 -12.23
C ASN A 89 -23.79 5.88 -10.99
N MET A 90 -23.24 5.73 -9.77
CA MET A 90 -23.98 6.03 -8.53
C MET A 90 -23.79 7.46 -8.03
N PHE A 91 -22.87 8.22 -8.61
CA PHE A 91 -22.80 9.65 -8.34
C PHE A 91 -23.53 10.36 -9.45
N GLU A 92 -24.65 10.98 -9.10
CA GLU A 92 -25.52 11.72 -10.05
C GLU A 92 -24.83 12.99 -10.59
N TYR A 93 -23.79 13.47 -9.87
CA TYR A 93 -23.14 14.74 -10.17
C TYR A 93 -21.66 14.55 -10.61
N PRO A 94 -21.26 15.26 -11.69
CA PRO A 94 -19.87 15.21 -12.19
C PRO A 94 -18.80 15.56 -11.15
N ASP A 95 -19.13 16.47 -10.22
CA ASP A 95 -18.22 16.93 -9.17
C ASP A 95 -17.93 15.84 -8.13
N GLU A 96 -18.90 14.99 -7.81
CA GLU A 96 -18.72 13.84 -6.91
C GLU A 96 -17.77 12.81 -7.49
N LYS A 97 -17.89 12.52 -8.79
CA LYS A 97 -16.95 11.64 -9.51
C LYS A 97 -15.53 12.19 -9.45
N LYS A 98 -15.38 13.50 -9.58
CA LYS A 98 -14.08 14.18 -9.50
C LYS A 98 -13.46 14.06 -8.10
N ILE A 99 -14.28 14.25 -7.05
CA ILE A 99 -13.87 14.10 -5.65
C ILE A 99 -13.39 12.65 -5.41
N LEU A 100 -14.18 11.67 -5.80
CA LEU A 100 -13.85 10.26 -5.63
C LEU A 100 -12.58 9.87 -6.38
N LYS A 101 -12.38 10.37 -7.60
CA LYS A 101 -11.15 10.16 -8.38
C LYS A 101 -9.93 10.73 -7.68
N LYS A 102 -10.03 11.94 -7.09
CA LYS A 102 -8.96 12.54 -6.30
C LYS A 102 -8.66 11.70 -5.06
N LEU A 103 -9.71 11.28 -4.33
CA LEU A 103 -9.59 10.42 -3.15
C LEU A 103 -8.86 9.10 -3.49
N HIS A 104 -9.24 8.45 -4.58
CA HIS A 104 -8.58 7.22 -5.01
C HIS A 104 -7.10 7.43 -5.34
N LYS A 105 -6.75 8.58 -5.92
CA LYS A 105 -5.35 8.92 -6.18
C LYS A 105 -4.57 9.09 -4.88
N GLU A 106 -5.12 9.74 -3.87
CA GLU A 106 -4.49 9.88 -2.55
C GLU A 106 -4.28 8.52 -1.87
N ILE A 107 -5.29 7.66 -1.92
CA ILE A 107 -5.20 6.29 -1.40
C ILE A 107 -4.09 5.51 -2.14
N GLN A 108 -4.05 5.59 -3.47
CA GLN A 108 -3.03 4.92 -4.27
C GLN A 108 -1.62 5.40 -3.90
N MET A 109 -1.41 6.71 -3.79
CA MET A 109 -0.12 7.29 -3.39
C MET A 109 0.32 6.84 -2.00
N LEU A 110 -0.63 6.74 -1.05
CA LEU A 110 -0.35 6.25 0.29
C LEU A 110 0.10 4.78 0.27
N ILE A 111 -0.60 3.93 -0.48
CA ILE A 111 -0.25 2.51 -0.63
C ILE A 111 1.12 2.36 -1.31
N GLU A 112 1.37 3.07 -2.41
CA GLU A 112 2.65 3.04 -3.15
C GLU A 112 3.84 3.43 -2.27
N LYS A 113 3.67 4.49 -1.47
CA LYS A 113 4.67 4.92 -0.48
C LYS A 113 5.01 3.78 0.49
N LYS A 114 4.00 3.09 1.02
CA LYS A 114 4.21 2.00 1.99
C LYS A 114 4.76 0.73 1.35
N ILE A 115 4.35 0.42 0.14
CA ILE A 115 4.94 -0.68 -0.65
C ILE A 115 6.44 -0.43 -0.87
N SER A 116 6.83 0.80 -1.20
CA SER A 116 8.25 1.14 -1.39
C SER A 116 9.08 0.89 -0.14
N VAL A 117 8.56 1.24 1.05
CA VAL A 117 9.23 0.94 2.33
C VAL A 117 9.30 -0.57 2.55
N TYR A 118 8.18 -1.27 2.41
CA TYR A 118 8.11 -2.73 2.57
C TYR A 118 9.11 -3.47 1.68
N LEU A 119 9.21 -3.09 0.39
CA LEU A 119 10.15 -3.69 -0.55
C LEU A 119 11.60 -3.37 -0.19
N SER A 120 11.87 -2.18 0.34
CA SER A 120 13.21 -1.83 0.82
C SER A 120 13.64 -2.71 1.99
N ASP A 121 12.75 -2.94 2.95
CA ASP A 121 13.02 -3.78 4.12
C ASP A 121 13.21 -5.25 3.70
N LYS A 122 12.37 -5.75 2.79
CA LYS A 122 12.50 -7.12 2.25
C LYS A 122 13.78 -7.30 1.44
N ALA A 123 14.20 -6.30 0.68
CA ALA A 123 15.49 -6.33 -0.03
C ALA A 123 16.68 -6.36 0.94
N GLU A 124 16.61 -5.61 2.05
CA GLU A 124 17.63 -5.64 3.11
C GLU A 124 17.73 -7.04 3.74
N GLU A 125 16.59 -7.59 4.19
CA GLU A 125 16.53 -8.94 4.75
C GLU A 125 17.11 -10.00 3.79
N ALA A 126 16.75 -9.91 2.49
CA ALA A 126 17.24 -10.85 1.48
C ALA A 126 18.77 -10.78 1.29
N VAL A 127 19.31 -9.56 1.23
CA VAL A 127 20.77 -9.36 1.10
C VAL A 127 21.51 -9.85 2.34
N GLU A 128 21.01 -9.57 3.54
CA GLU A 128 21.62 -10.06 4.78
C GLU A 128 21.56 -11.60 4.86
N ALA A 129 20.47 -12.24 4.44
CA ALA A 129 20.38 -13.70 4.36
C ALA A 129 21.37 -14.29 3.35
N MET A 130 21.60 -13.62 2.20
CA MET A 130 22.63 -14.05 1.24
C MET A 130 24.04 -14.01 1.82
N ILE A 131 24.33 -13.04 2.69
CA ILE A 131 25.63 -12.87 3.32
C ILE A 131 25.82 -13.87 4.47
N THR A 132 24.87 -13.97 5.37
CA THR A 132 25.00 -14.66 6.66
C THR A 132 24.65 -16.14 6.59
N GLU A 133 23.51 -16.46 5.96
CA GLU A 133 22.95 -17.82 5.96
C GLU A 133 23.38 -18.63 4.74
N ARG A 134 23.16 -18.07 3.55
CA ARG A 134 23.37 -18.80 2.29
C ARG A 134 24.80 -18.73 1.81
N LYS A 135 25.60 -17.77 2.29
CA LYS A 135 26.99 -17.52 1.87
C LYS A 135 27.13 -17.44 0.34
N THR A 136 26.12 -16.93 -0.32
CA THR A 136 26.10 -16.78 -1.79
C THR A 136 26.60 -15.40 -2.23
N PHE A 137 26.83 -14.50 -1.27
CA PHE A 137 27.37 -13.18 -1.56
C PHE A 137 28.89 -13.28 -1.75
N PRO A 138 29.47 -12.63 -2.79
CA PRO A 138 30.90 -12.71 -3.05
C PRO A 138 31.74 -12.20 -1.88
N GLU A 139 32.89 -12.85 -1.66
CA GLU A 139 33.89 -12.35 -0.72
C GLU A 139 34.69 -11.22 -1.35
N PHE A 140 34.98 -10.21 -0.58
CA PHE A 140 35.78 -9.06 -0.97
C PHE A 140 36.99 -8.92 -0.05
N PRO A 141 38.11 -8.40 -0.57
CA PRO A 141 39.26 -8.06 0.27
C PRO A 141 38.89 -7.11 1.42
N ASP A 142 39.54 -7.27 2.57
CA ASP A 142 39.30 -6.42 3.74
C ASP A 142 40.13 -5.13 3.67
N ASP A 143 40.00 -4.42 2.55
CA ASP A 143 40.58 -3.10 2.31
C ASP A 143 39.49 -2.09 1.90
N VAL A 144 39.88 -0.83 1.76
CA VAL A 144 38.94 0.26 1.40
C VAL A 144 38.23 -0.02 0.07
N TYR A 145 38.93 -0.54 -0.92
CA TYR A 145 38.36 -0.84 -2.23
C TYR A 145 37.41 -2.05 -2.21
N GLY A 146 37.77 -3.09 -1.43
CA GLY A 146 36.91 -4.24 -1.22
C GLY A 146 35.62 -3.86 -0.53
N GLN A 147 35.68 -3.04 0.51
CA GLN A 147 34.50 -2.52 1.21
C GLN A 147 33.63 -1.66 0.30
N MET A 148 34.19 -0.79 -0.53
CA MET A 148 33.43 -0.01 -1.52
C MET A 148 32.69 -0.91 -2.51
N ARG A 149 33.37 -1.90 -3.09
CA ARG A 149 32.75 -2.86 -4.03
C ARG A 149 31.65 -3.68 -3.38
N LYS A 150 31.84 -4.12 -2.14
CA LYS A 150 30.84 -4.83 -1.34
C LYS A 150 29.59 -3.99 -1.16
N ASN A 151 29.75 -2.73 -0.80
CA ASN A 151 28.62 -1.80 -0.60
C ASN A 151 27.90 -1.49 -1.91
N ASP A 152 28.64 -1.31 -3.01
CA ASP A 152 28.04 -1.11 -4.33
C ASP A 152 27.24 -2.33 -4.78
N LEU A 153 27.76 -3.54 -4.59
CA LEU A 153 27.04 -4.76 -4.93
C LEU A 153 25.79 -4.93 -4.06
N LYS A 154 25.87 -4.68 -2.74
CA LYS A 154 24.70 -4.69 -1.86
C LYS A 154 23.62 -3.73 -2.37
N ARG A 155 23.99 -2.51 -2.74
CA ARG A 155 23.06 -1.49 -3.26
C ARG A 155 22.38 -1.96 -4.55
N VAL A 156 23.14 -2.45 -5.51
CA VAL A 156 22.59 -2.96 -6.78
C VAL A 156 21.68 -4.16 -6.55
N THR A 157 22.07 -5.09 -5.70
CA THR A 157 21.25 -6.26 -5.37
C THR A 157 19.91 -5.85 -4.75
N LYS A 158 19.91 -4.87 -3.82
CA LYS A 158 18.67 -4.34 -3.24
C LYS A 158 17.76 -3.72 -4.30
N GLU A 159 18.29 -2.95 -5.24
CA GLU A 159 17.49 -2.36 -6.31
C GLU A 159 16.87 -3.43 -7.23
N ILE A 160 17.61 -4.50 -7.54
CA ILE A 160 17.08 -5.64 -8.31
C ILE A 160 15.94 -6.31 -7.56
N PHE A 161 16.08 -6.56 -6.25
CA PHE A 161 15.03 -7.17 -5.43
C PHE A 161 13.75 -6.33 -5.36
N LYS A 162 13.87 -5.00 -5.41
CA LYS A 162 12.69 -4.11 -5.45
C LYS A 162 11.91 -4.20 -6.76
N LEU A 163 12.62 -4.48 -7.86
CA LEU A 163 12.00 -4.61 -9.19
C LEU A 163 11.35 -5.98 -9.39
N GLU A 164 11.97 -7.04 -8.89
CA GLU A 164 11.51 -8.42 -8.99
C GLU A 164 11.59 -9.10 -7.62
N PRO A 165 10.67 -8.81 -6.69
CA PRO A 165 10.66 -9.47 -5.39
C PRO A 165 10.34 -10.97 -5.56
N LEU A 166 11.23 -11.80 -5.05
CA LEU A 166 11.12 -13.27 -5.04
C LEU A 166 10.10 -13.76 -4.03
#